data_60b9e234257afa28fe0f0214076a0b5e
#
_entry.id   60b9e234257afa28fe0f0214076a0b5e
#
_cell.length_a   1.000
_cell.length_b   1.000
_cell.length_c   1.000
_cell.angle_alpha   90.00
_cell.angle_beta   90.00
_cell.angle_gamma   90.00
#
_symmetry.space_group_name_H-M   'P 1'
#
loop_
_entity.id
_entity.type
_entity.pdbx_description
1 polymer ?
#
loop_
_entity_poly.entity_id
_entity_poly.type
_entity_poly.pdbx_seq_one_letter_code
_entity_poly.pdbx_strand_id
1 'polypeptide(L)'
;MGLNACLVELVDTSDLKSDSLKEYRFKSGNKYMPTINQLCKKKRKIKLRKKKKPALQMCPQKKGVCMKIFLRTPKKPNSALRKLVRLRLTNDKIISAYVPGEGHKLQEYSTVLIRGGRVKDLPGIKYKLIRGKLDFAGVKDRKNARSKYGTKKWFENL
;
A
#
# COMPACT_ATOMS: atom_id res chain seq x y z
N MET A 1 44.14 10.17 -3.38
CA MET A 1 43.47 11.27 -2.65
C MET A 1 42.60 12.00 -3.67
N GLY A 2 41.37 11.67 -3.77
CA GLY A 2 40.40 12.25 -4.72
C GLY A 2 39.39 13.11 -4.00
N LEU A 3 39.53 14.41 -4.08
CA LEU A 3 38.56 15.36 -3.63
C LEU A 3 37.39 15.37 -4.61
N ASN A 4 36.25 14.79 -4.21
CA ASN A 4 35.03 14.90 -4.97
C ASN A 4 34.46 16.33 -4.77
N ALA A 5 34.62 17.13 -5.81
CA ALA A 5 34.02 18.45 -5.89
C ALA A 5 32.49 18.36 -5.85
N CYS A 6 31.87 19.07 -4.90
CA CYS A 6 30.43 19.33 -4.90
C CYS A 6 30.09 20.21 -6.09
N LEU A 7 29.39 19.66 -7.09
CA LEU A 7 28.73 20.47 -8.12
C LEU A 7 27.57 21.22 -7.46
N VAL A 8 27.76 22.52 -7.32
CA VAL A 8 26.71 23.48 -6.96
C VAL A 8 26.08 23.90 -8.28
N GLU A 9 24.91 23.39 -8.62
CA GLU A 9 24.08 23.96 -9.68
C GLU A 9 23.55 25.32 -9.21
N LEU A 10 24.09 26.38 -9.82
CA LEU A 10 23.56 27.73 -9.73
C LEU A 10 22.22 27.76 -10.47
N VAL A 11 21.14 27.88 -9.73
CA VAL A 11 19.81 28.17 -10.28
C VAL A 11 19.78 29.68 -10.57
N ASP A 12 19.41 30.04 -11.81
CA ASP A 12 19.30 31.37 -12.32
C ASP A 12 18.60 32.33 -11.36
N THR A 13 19.23 33.52 -11.17
CA THR A 13 18.83 34.56 -10.21
C THR A 13 17.71 35.47 -10.70
N SER A 14 16.99 35.09 -11.76
CA SER A 14 15.92 35.97 -12.33
C SER A 14 14.58 35.94 -11.60
N ASP A 15 14.37 35.00 -10.64
CA ASP A 15 13.11 34.86 -9.91
C ASP A 15 13.13 35.34 -8.45
N LEU A 16 14.07 36.26 -8.13
CA LEU A 16 14.14 36.85 -6.80
C LEU A 16 13.20 38.08 -6.70
N LYS A 17 11.89 37.83 -6.69
CA LYS A 17 10.93 38.78 -6.12
C LYS A 17 10.03 38.06 -5.14
N SER A 18 10.02 38.61 -3.92
CA SER A 18 9.20 38.32 -2.74
C SER A 18 9.68 37.26 -1.75
N ASP A 19 10.13 37.78 -0.65
CA ASP A 19 10.13 37.31 0.73
C ASP A 19 9.55 35.92 1.02
N SER A 20 10.46 34.98 1.13
CA SER A 20 10.43 33.90 2.13
C SER A 20 11.73 33.12 1.97
N LEU A 21 12.47 32.97 3.04
CA LEU A 21 13.68 32.15 3.12
C LEU A 21 13.39 30.75 2.56
N LYS A 22 13.69 30.56 1.25
CA LYS A 22 13.66 29.22 0.66
C LYS A 22 14.77 28.42 1.33
N GLU A 23 14.38 27.49 2.21
CA GLU A 23 15.28 26.47 2.72
C GLU A 23 15.99 25.80 1.54
N TYR A 24 17.30 25.97 1.44
CA TYR A 24 18.13 25.23 0.48
C TYR A 24 17.99 23.73 0.73
N ARG A 25 17.24 23.08 -0.13
CA ARG A 25 17.05 21.64 -0.09
C ARG A 25 18.28 20.97 -0.73
N PHE A 26 19.28 20.69 0.08
CA PHE A 26 20.39 19.84 -0.33
C PHE A 26 19.87 18.46 -0.76
N LYS A 27 19.87 18.19 -2.08
CA LYS A 27 19.74 16.83 -2.64
C LYS A 27 21.11 16.14 -2.56
N SER A 28 21.62 15.87 -1.38
CA SER A 28 22.80 15.01 -1.27
C SER A 28 22.36 13.57 -1.04
N GLY A 29 22.66 12.70 -1.99
CA GLY A 29 22.50 11.24 -1.84
C GLY A 29 23.42 10.63 -0.78
N ASN A 30 24.36 11.38 -0.25
CA ASN A 30 25.28 10.94 0.78
C ASN A 30 24.65 11.15 2.16
N LYS A 31 24.48 10.07 2.89
CA LYS A 31 24.12 10.10 4.31
C LYS A 31 25.31 10.65 5.09
N TYR A 32 25.38 11.96 5.26
CA TYR A 32 26.37 12.55 6.18
C TYR A 32 26.09 12.09 7.60
N MET A 33 27.09 11.46 8.19
CA MET A 33 27.06 11.15 9.61
C MET A 33 27.20 12.47 10.39
N PRO A 34 26.29 12.79 11.31
CA PRO A 34 26.41 14.00 12.10
C PRO A 34 27.67 13.94 12.95
N THR A 35 28.40 15.06 13.05
CA THR A 35 29.57 15.19 13.91
C THR A 35 29.21 15.15 15.39
N ILE A 36 30.19 14.84 16.25
CA ILE A 36 29.97 14.79 17.71
C ILE A 36 29.39 16.11 18.23
N ASN A 37 29.92 17.24 17.77
CA ASN A 37 29.43 18.57 18.17
C ASN A 37 27.96 18.81 17.76
N GLN A 38 27.54 18.31 16.59
CA GLN A 38 26.14 18.38 16.17
C GLN A 38 25.24 17.50 17.04
N LEU A 39 25.72 16.34 17.48
CA LEU A 39 24.98 15.42 18.35
C LEU A 39 24.88 15.93 19.78
N CYS A 40 25.91 16.65 20.29
CA CYS A 40 25.85 17.32 21.56
C CYS A 40 24.79 18.43 21.61
N LYS A 41 24.67 19.20 20.51
CA LYS A 41 23.67 20.28 20.41
C LYS A 41 22.27 19.77 20.11
N LYS A 42 22.13 18.73 19.28
CA LYS A 42 20.84 18.17 18.86
C LYS A 42 20.85 16.65 18.95
N LYS A 43 20.08 16.09 19.88
CA LYS A 43 19.90 14.64 20.01
C LYS A 43 19.31 14.05 18.71
N ARG A 44 19.69 12.80 18.37
CA ARG A 44 19.13 12.07 17.23
C ARG A 44 17.62 11.92 17.38
N LYS A 45 16.85 12.37 16.40
CA LYS A 45 15.41 12.12 16.35
C LYS A 45 15.17 10.72 15.82
N ILE A 46 14.52 9.88 16.61
CA ILE A 46 14.10 8.54 16.20
C ILE A 46 13.00 8.71 15.15
N LYS A 47 13.25 8.21 13.92
CA LYS A 47 12.25 8.19 12.86
C LYS A 47 11.20 7.13 13.19
N LEU A 48 10.04 7.53 13.65
CA LEU A 48 8.91 6.63 13.85
C LEU A 48 8.48 6.06 12.50
N ARG A 49 8.51 4.74 12.36
CA ARG A 49 8.00 4.06 11.15
C ARG A 49 6.49 4.25 11.07
N LYS A 50 6.02 4.97 10.06
CA LYS A 50 4.57 5.09 9.78
C LYS A 50 4.00 3.70 9.51
N LYS A 51 2.93 3.33 10.22
CA LYS A 51 2.24 2.05 10.04
C LYS A 51 1.69 1.97 8.61
N LYS A 52 2.15 1.00 7.82
CA LYS A 52 1.73 0.84 6.41
C LYS A 52 0.26 0.39 6.27
N LYS A 53 -0.29 -0.26 7.29
CA LYS A 53 -1.64 -0.88 7.30
C LYS A 53 -2.40 -0.51 8.59
N PRO A 54 -2.81 0.75 8.75
CA PRO A 54 -3.36 1.24 10.03
C PRO A 54 -4.68 0.56 10.44
N ALA A 55 -5.51 0.10 9.48
CA ALA A 55 -6.80 -0.52 9.80
C ALA A 55 -6.68 -1.92 10.39
N LEU A 56 -5.57 -2.62 10.18
CA LEU A 56 -5.36 -3.95 10.75
C LEU A 56 -4.90 -3.93 12.22
N GLN A 57 -4.43 -2.79 12.74
CA GLN A 57 -4.02 -2.65 14.14
C GLN A 57 -3.02 -3.75 14.59
N MET A 58 -2.00 -4.03 13.78
CA MET A 58 -0.98 -5.06 14.00
C MET A 58 -1.47 -6.52 13.80
N CYS A 59 -2.77 -6.75 13.60
CA CYS A 59 -3.28 -8.09 13.27
C CYS A 59 -2.92 -8.49 11.83
N PRO A 60 -2.63 -9.78 11.55
CA PRO A 60 -2.34 -10.26 10.19
C PRO A 60 -3.56 -10.18 9.28
N GLN A 61 -4.76 -10.47 9.79
CA GLN A 61 -6.04 -10.38 9.10
C GLN A 61 -7.10 -9.74 10.00
N LYS A 62 -8.19 -9.28 9.41
CA LYS A 62 -9.42 -8.86 10.11
C LYS A 62 -10.64 -9.21 9.29
N LYS A 63 -11.74 -9.50 10.02
CA LYS A 63 -13.06 -9.73 9.46
C LYS A 63 -13.72 -8.38 9.16
N GLY A 64 -14.53 -8.34 8.10
CA GLY A 64 -15.33 -7.17 7.76
C GLY A 64 -16.58 -7.56 6.98
N VAL A 65 -17.53 -6.64 6.92
CA VAL A 65 -18.78 -6.79 6.18
C VAL A 65 -18.75 -5.89 4.95
N CYS A 66 -19.19 -6.43 3.81
CA CYS A 66 -19.28 -5.70 2.56
C CYS A 66 -20.40 -4.66 2.63
N MET A 67 -20.07 -3.39 2.36
CA MET A 67 -21.05 -2.30 2.25
C MET A 67 -21.43 -2.02 0.80
N LYS A 68 -20.45 -1.98 -0.10
CA LYS A 68 -20.64 -1.69 -1.51
C LYS A 68 -19.53 -2.34 -2.35
N ILE A 69 -19.91 -2.85 -3.51
CA ILE A 69 -18.99 -3.36 -4.52
C ILE A 69 -18.94 -2.36 -5.66
N PHE A 70 -17.75 -2.05 -6.15
CA PHE A 70 -17.56 -1.08 -7.23
C PHE A 70 -16.34 -1.39 -8.07
N LEU A 71 -16.31 -0.83 -9.28
CA LEU A 71 -15.21 -0.92 -10.20
C LEU A 71 -14.39 0.36 -10.17
N ARG A 72 -13.09 0.25 -10.39
CA ARG A 72 -12.20 1.39 -10.51
C ARG A 72 -11.15 1.15 -11.58
N THR A 73 -10.87 2.17 -12.36
CA THR A 73 -9.78 2.17 -13.33
C THR A 73 -8.43 2.32 -12.63
N PRO A 74 -7.37 1.64 -13.10
CA PRO A 74 -6.02 1.82 -12.60
C PRO A 74 -5.43 3.15 -13.06
N LYS A 75 -4.29 3.51 -12.50
CA LYS A 75 -3.50 4.64 -12.98
C LYS A 75 -2.80 4.31 -14.30
N LYS A 76 -2.52 5.32 -15.13
CA LYS A 76 -1.66 5.19 -16.31
C LYS A 76 -0.31 4.54 -15.94
N PRO A 77 0.29 3.66 -16.76
CA PRO A 77 -0.07 3.31 -18.14
C PRO A 77 -1.11 2.18 -18.27
N ASN A 78 -1.63 1.60 -17.17
CA ASN A 78 -2.51 0.45 -17.21
C ASN A 78 -3.98 0.85 -17.45
N SER A 79 -4.72 -0.02 -18.16
CA SER A 79 -6.15 0.11 -18.37
C SER A 79 -6.85 -1.21 -18.04
N ALA A 80 -7.87 -1.16 -17.21
CA ALA A 80 -8.76 -2.28 -16.88
C ALA A 80 -9.85 -1.79 -15.92
N LEU A 81 -10.87 -2.61 -15.67
CA LEU A 81 -11.84 -2.41 -14.60
C LEU A 81 -11.49 -3.33 -13.43
N ARG A 82 -10.92 -2.75 -12.37
CA ARG A 82 -10.51 -3.47 -11.16
C ARG A 82 -11.66 -3.52 -10.16
N LYS A 83 -11.99 -4.71 -9.68
CA LYS A 83 -13.05 -4.94 -8.70
C LYS A 83 -12.58 -4.58 -7.30
N LEU A 84 -13.32 -3.73 -6.61
CA LEU A 84 -13.08 -3.27 -5.26
C LEU A 84 -14.33 -3.42 -4.41
N VAL A 85 -14.11 -3.61 -3.13
CA VAL A 85 -15.20 -3.67 -2.15
C VAL A 85 -14.93 -2.66 -1.04
N ARG A 86 -15.94 -1.89 -0.67
CA ARG A 86 -15.94 -1.06 0.53
C ARG A 86 -16.44 -1.90 1.69
N LEU A 87 -15.67 -1.94 2.76
CA LEU A 87 -15.89 -2.82 3.92
C LEU A 87 -15.93 -2.00 5.20
N ARG A 88 -16.84 -2.39 6.10
CA ARG A 88 -16.79 -2.03 7.52
C ARG A 88 -16.13 -3.16 8.28
N LEU A 89 -15.04 -2.87 8.98
CA LEU A 89 -14.32 -3.85 9.78
C LEU A 89 -14.90 -3.98 11.17
N THR A 90 -14.48 -5.02 11.90
CA THR A 90 -14.82 -5.23 13.32
C THR A 90 -14.35 -4.11 14.26
N ASN A 91 -13.48 -3.23 13.81
CA ASN A 91 -13.04 -2.03 14.54
C ASN A 91 -13.69 -0.74 14.00
N ASP A 92 -14.86 -0.84 13.38
CA ASP A 92 -15.68 0.22 12.79
C ASP A 92 -14.99 1.08 11.73
N LYS A 93 -13.75 0.73 11.31
CA LYS A 93 -13.08 1.43 10.24
C LYS A 93 -13.61 1.01 8.89
N ILE A 94 -13.96 2.00 8.07
CA ILE A 94 -14.38 1.78 6.69
C ILE A 94 -13.14 1.84 5.81
N ILE A 95 -12.95 0.80 4.99
CA ILE A 95 -11.82 0.69 4.06
C ILE A 95 -12.25 0.19 2.69
N SER A 96 -11.42 0.44 1.69
CA SER A 96 -11.56 -0.20 0.36
C SER A 96 -10.50 -1.28 0.20
N ALA A 97 -10.93 -2.47 -0.22
CA ALA A 97 -10.07 -3.62 -0.45
C ALA A 97 -10.22 -4.16 -1.87
N TYR A 98 -9.13 -4.71 -2.41
CA TYR A 98 -9.10 -5.30 -3.74
C TYR A 98 -9.61 -6.74 -3.71
N VAL A 99 -10.40 -7.11 -4.70
CA VAL A 99 -10.91 -8.47 -4.93
C VAL A 99 -9.93 -9.22 -5.83
N PRO A 100 -9.14 -10.18 -5.34
CA PRO A 100 -8.18 -10.92 -6.16
C PRO A 100 -8.86 -12.04 -6.95
N GLY A 101 -8.27 -12.39 -8.10
CA GLY A 101 -8.68 -13.52 -8.94
C GLY A 101 -9.86 -13.20 -9.85
N GLU A 102 -10.41 -14.25 -10.45
CA GLU A 102 -11.46 -14.21 -11.45
C GLU A 102 -12.83 -14.47 -10.83
N GLY A 103 -13.85 -13.77 -11.28
CA GLY A 103 -15.22 -13.93 -10.84
C GLY A 103 -15.41 -13.78 -9.32
N HIS A 104 -16.57 -13.43 -8.87
CA HIS A 104 -16.96 -13.47 -7.46
C HIS A 104 -18.47 -13.44 -7.33
N LYS A 105 -18.98 -14.02 -6.23
CA LYS A 105 -20.40 -13.98 -5.84
C LYS A 105 -20.63 -13.10 -4.60
N LEU A 106 -19.71 -12.15 -4.34
CA LEU A 106 -19.88 -11.23 -3.22
C LEU A 106 -21.06 -10.32 -3.46
N GLN A 107 -21.84 -10.09 -2.43
CA GLN A 107 -22.97 -9.17 -2.39
C GLN A 107 -22.80 -8.19 -1.23
N GLU A 108 -23.70 -7.24 -1.09
CA GLU A 108 -23.77 -6.40 0.09
C GLU A 108 -24.06 -7.28 1.32
N TYR A 109 -23.54 -6.89 2.46
CA TYR A 109 -23.59 -7.60 3.73
C TYR A 109 -22.80 -8.94 3.79
N SER A 110 -22.19 -9.41 2.70
CA SER A 110 -21.29 -10.58 2.75
C SER A 110 -20.16 -10.35 3.73
N THR A 111 -19.88 -11.35 4.54
CA THR A 111 -18.75 -11.33 5.48
C THR A 111 -17.48 -11.81 4.81
N VAL A 112 -16.41 -11.06 4.95
CA VAL A 112 -15.13 -11.38 4.30
C VAL A 112 -13.95 -11.19 5.23
N LEU A 113 -12.85 -11.89 4.91
CA LEU A 113 -11.58 -11.74 5.60
C LEU A 113 -10.63 -10.90 4.75
N ILE A 114 -9.96 -9.94 5.37
CA ILE A 114 -8.99 -9.07 4.71
C ILE A 114 -7.57 -9.30 5.23
N ARG A 115 -6.61 -9.03 4.36
CA ARG A 115 -5.19 -8.96 4.70
C ARG A 115 -4.57 -7.66 4.18
N GLY A 116 -3.41 -7.33 4.70
CA GLY A 116 -2.62 -6.26 4.12
C GLY A 116 -2.05 -6.67 2.76
N GLY A 117 -1.99 -5.73 1.85
CA GLY A 117 -1.43 -5.93 0.51
C GLY A 117 -1.75 -4.72 -0.35
N ARG A 118 -0.75 -3.88 -0.62
CA ARG A 118 -0.93 -2.73 -1.50
C ARG A 118 -1.12 -3.19 -2.94
N VAL A 119 -2.05 -2.57 -3.65
CA VAL A 119 -2.19 -2.71 -5.09
C VAL A 119 -1.50 -1.52 -5.76
N LYS A 120 -0.44 -1.80 -6.51
CA LYS A 120 0.41 -0.76 -7.11
C LYS A 120 -0.33 0.08 -8.14
N ASP A 121 -1.26 -0.53 -8.88
CA ASP A 121 -2.08 0.10 -9.91
C ASP A 121 -3.18 1.02 -9.37
N LEU A 122 -3.62 0.79 -8.14
CA LEU A 122 -4.76 1.48 -7.55
C LEU A 122 -4.31 2.39 -6.40
N PRO A 123 -4.29 3.71 -6.60
CA PRO A 123 -3.93 4.65 -5.56
C PRO A 123 -4.85 4.52 -4.33
N GLY A 124 -4.24 4.47 -3.13
CA GLY A 124 -4.98 4.41 -1.87
C GLY A 124 -5.42 3.03 -1.41
N ILE A 125 -5.36 1.99 -2.25
CA ILE A 125 -5.75 0.62 -1.88
C ILE A 125 -4.59 -0.11 -1.21
N LYS A 126 -4.72 -0.36 0.09
CA LYS A 126 -3.69 -0.97 0.95
C LYS A 126 -4.06 -2.38 1.43
N TYR A 127 -5.24 -2.88 1.08
CA TYR A 127 -5.81 -4.13 1.57
C TYR A 127 -6.32 -5.00 0.44
N LYS A 128 -6.27 -6.33 0.64
CA LYS A 128 -6.80 -7.33 -0.29
C LYS A 128 -7.71 -8.30 0.45
N LEU A 129 -8.75 -8.82 -0.22
CA LEU A 129 -9.57 -9.90 0.29
C LEU A 129 -8.82 -11.23 0.24
N ILE A 130 -9.18 -12.14 1.13
CA ILE A 130 -8.69 -13.53 1.16
C ILE A 130 -9.78 -14.43 0.62
N ARG A 131 -9.48 -15.19 -0.44
CA ARG A 131 -10.40 -16.16 -1.01
C ARG A 131 -10.44 -17.46 -0.23
N GLY A 132 -11.54 -18.19 -0.36
CA GLY A 132 -11.74 -19.49 0.26
C GLY A 132 -12.00 -19.44 1.78
N LYS A 133 -12.38 -18.27 2.30
CA LYS A 133 -12.77 -18.07 3.70
C LYS A 133 -14.01 -17.23 3.79
N LEU A 134 -14.90 -17.58 4.75
CA LEU A 134 -16.20 -16.93 4.95
C LEU A 134 -17.01 -16.96 3.63
N ASP A 135 -17.71 -15.90 3.30
CA ASP A 135 -18.59 -15.83 2.12
C ASP A 135 -17.85 -15.62 0.79
N PHE A 136 -16.52 -15.51 0.85
CA PHE A 136 -15.70 -15.32 -0.34
C PHE A 136 -15.12 -16.64 -0.83
N ALA A 137 -15.84 -17.30 -1.75
CA ALA A 137 -15.43 -18.56 -2.34
C ALA A 137 -14.06 -18.49 -3.05
N GLY A 138 -13.37 -19.61 -3.11
CA GLY A 138 -12.16 -19.79 -3.93
C GLY A 138 -12.48 -19.71 -5.42
N VAL A 139 -11.44 -19.57 -6.24
CA VAL A 139 -11.57 -19.66 -7.69
C VAL A 139 -11.71 -21.13 -8.05
N LYS A 140 -12.72 -21.48 -8.85
CA LYS A 140 -12.92 -22.85 -9.34
C LYS A 140 -11.85 -23.21 -10.39
N ASP A 141 -11.53 -24.48 -10.48
CA ASP A 141 -10.70 -25.11 -11.54
C ASP A 141 -9.33 -24.48 -11.80
N ARG A 142 -8.83 -23.70 -10.85
CA ARG A 142 -7.52 -23.08 -10.96
C ARG A 142 -6.40 -24.05 -10.59
N LYS A 143 -5.53 -24.35 -11.55
CA LYS A 143 -4.39 -25.29 -11.37
C LYS A 143 -3.18 -24.61 -10.70
N ASN A 144 -2.86 -23.37 -11.08
CA ASN A 144 -1.68 -22.64 -10.61
C ASN A 144 -1.98 -21.68 -9.44
N ALA A 145 -1.02 -21.56 -8.50
CA ALA A 145 -1.09 -20.66 -7.33
C ALA A 145 -2.37 -20.84 -6.49
N ARG A 146 -2.83 -22.08 -6.33
CA ARG A 146 -4.10 -22.44 -5.67
C ARG A 146 -4.28 -21.81 -4.30
N SER A 147 -3.26 -21.80 -3.46
CA SER A 147 -3.31 -21.22 -2.11
C SER A 147 -3.59 -19.72 -2.11
N LYS A 148 -3.14 -18.96 -3.14
CA LYS A 148 -3.43 -17.55 -3.27
C LYS A 148 -4.90 -17.26 -3.58
N TYR A 149 -5.59 -18.20 -4.19
CA TYR A 149 -6.96 -18.06 -4.67
C TYR A 149 -7.97 -18.98 -3.99
N GLY A 150 -7.55 -19.68 -2.93
CA GLY A 150 -8.42 -20.53 -2.12
C GLY A 150 -8.97 -21.74 -2.86
N THR A 151 -8.27 -22.24 -3.88
CA THR A 151 -8.67 -23.41 -4.65
C THR A 151 -8.18 -24.69 -3.98
N LYS A 152 -9.07 -25.64 -3.75
CA LYS A 152 -8.73 -26.97 -3.22
C LYS A 152 -7.90 -27.74 -4.25
N LYS A 153 -7.10 -28.71 -3.79
CA LYS A 153 -6.43 -29.67 -4.67
C LYS A 153 -7.50 -30.53 -5.36
N TRP A 154 -7.42 -30.65 -6.67
CA TRP A 154 -8.17 -31.70 -7.36
C TRP A 154 -7.60 -33.04 -6.92
N PHE A 155 -8.40 -33.83 -6.25
CA PHE A 155 -8.15 -35.26 -6.19
C PHE A 155 -8.66 -35.76 -7.55
N GLU A 156 -7.78 -36.18 -8.43
CA GLU A 156 -8.13 -37.08 -9.50
C GLU A 156 -8.65 -38.31 -8.75
N ASN A 157 -9.95 -38.55 -8.86
CA ASN A 157 -10.51 -39.81 -8.43
C ASN A 157 -9.83 -40.90 -9.28
N LEU A 158 -8.88 -41.61 -8.68
CA LEU A 158 -8.35 -42.84 -9.18
C LEU A 158 -9.47 -43.88 -9.10
#